data_e67bd4b588ae096dd3349db40667b4d8
#
_entry.id   e67bd4b588ae096dd3349db40667b4d8
#
_cell.length_a   1.000
_cell.length_b   1.000
_cell.length_c   1.000
_cell.angle_alpha   90.00
_cell.angle_beta   90.00
_cell.angle_gamma   90.00
#
_symmetry.space_group_name_H-M   'P 1'
#
loop_
_entity.id
_entity.type
_entity.pdbx_description
1 polymer ?
#
loop_
_entity_poly.entity_id
_entity_poly.type
_entity_poly.pdbx_seq_one_letter_code
_entity_poly.pdbx_strand_id
1 'polypeptide(L)'
;AVFFIALTTTLVSLPWARRAAFALDFVDVPAQRKVHRTPMPLLGGAAIFLGAIVAVLIIYRGDPEPTVIGVLLATTVVALTGLIDDYRPLPAWAKLGGQFLGFLILVAFGIRVRLPLPEPVDYAITLLWLLGITNAVNFLDNMDGLSAGISAVTTSFILLLALTNNQFLVAALAAALLGACLG
;
A
#
# COMPACT_ATOMS: atom_id res chain seq x y z
N ALA A 1 16.23 3.74 10.91
CA ALA A 1 16.01 2.29 11.13
C ALA A 1 14.86 1.78 10.25
N VAL A 2 13.62 2.35 10.32
CA VAL A 2 12.41 1.88 9.61
C VAL A 2 12.64 1.66 8.11
N PHE A 3 13.18 2.67 7.43
CA PHE A 3 13.53 2.63 6.01
C PHE A 3 14.39 1.40 5.65
N PHE A 4 15.48 1.20 6.38
CA PHE A 4 16.41 0.09 6.07
C PHE A 4 15.81 -1.29 6.38
N ILE A 5 14.94 -1.40 7.39
CA ILE A 5 14.22 -2.64 7.68
C ILE A 5 13.26 -2.96 6.53
N ALA A 6 12.49 -1.99 6.07
CA ALA A 6 11.58 -2.17 4.94
C ALA A 6 12.34 -2.54 3.66
N LEU A 7 13.39 -1.77 3.32
CA LEU A 7 14.24 -2.01 2.15
C LEU A 7 14.81 -3.43 2.15
N THR A 8 15.45 -3.84 3.23
CA THR A 8 16.08 -5.16 3.33
C THR A 8 15.06 -6.28 3.31
N THR A 9 13.91 -6.11 3.99
CA THR A 9 12.83 -7.09 3.98
C THR A 9 12.28 -7.28 2.57
N THR A 10 12.04 -6.20 1.82
CA THR A 10 11.54 -6.29 0.43
C THR A 10 12.58 -6.94 -0.47
N LEU A 11 13.85 -6.51 -0.44
CA LEU A 11 14.93 -7.11 -1.23
C LEU A 11 15.07 -8.62 -0.98
N VAL A 12 14.96 -9.06 0.27
CA VAL A 12 15.06 -10.48 0.63
C VAL A 12 13.79 -11.25 0.23
N SER A 13 12.61 -10.66 0.39
CA SER A 13 11.34 -11.34 0.09
C SER A 13 11.03 -11.40 -1.41
N LEU A 14 11.49 -10.44 -2.21
CA LEU A 14 11.17 -10.34 -3.64
C LEU A 14 11.55 -11.59 -4.46
N PRO A 15 12.75 -12.21 -4.30
CA PRO A 15 13.07 -13.45 -5.00
C PRO A 15 12.14 -14.62 -4.63
N TRP A 16 11.71 -14.68 -3.38
CA TRP A 16 10.77 -15.68 -2.90
C TRP A 16 9.35 -15.43 -3.42
N ALA A 17 8.89 -14.18 -3.40
CA ALA A 17 7.62 -13.77 -3.99
C ALA A 17 7.57 -14.12 -5.48
N ARG A 18 8.65 -13.85 -6.23
CA ARG A 18 8.77 -14.23 -7.64
C ARG A 18 8.68 -15.76 -7.85
N ARG A 19 9.40 -16.55 -7.06
CA ARG A 19 9.33 -18.01 -7.15
C ARG A 19 7.93 -18.53 -6.82
N ALA A 20 7.32 -17.99 -5.76
CA ALA A 20 5.96 -18.35 -5.36
C ALA A 20 4.93 -18.00 -6.45
N ALA A 21 5.08 -16.84 -7.10
CA ALA A 21 4.20 -16.43 -8.20
C ALA A 21 4.21 -17.45 -9.35
N PHE A 22 5.39 -17.89 -9.78
CA PHE A 22 5.50 -18.91 -10.82
C PHE A 22 5.01 -20.29 -10.35
N ALA A 23 5.27 -20.68 -9.10
CA ALA A 23 4.84 -21.98 -8.55
C ALA A 23 3.31 -22.07 -8.37
N LEU A 24 2.65 -20.94 -8.09
CA LEU A 24 1.21 -20.84 -7.86
C LEU A 24 0.43 -20.41 -9.12
N ASP A 25 1.11 -20.29 -10.27
CA ASP A 25 0.53 -19.76 -11.51
C ASP A 25 -0.09 -18.34 -11.35
N PHE A 26 0.51 -17.55 -10.44
CA PHE A 26 0.11 -16.19 -10.12
C PHE A 26 0.87 -15.21 -11.02
N VAL A 27 0.66 -15.36 -12.33
CA VAL A 27 1.38 -14.62 -13.38
C VAL A 27 0.42 -13.97 -14.36
N ASP A 28 0.79 -12.76 -14.80
CA ASP A 28 0.08 -12.10 -15.88
C ASP A 28 0.60 -12.61 -17.23
N VAL A 29 -0.28 -13.26 -17.99
CA VAL A 29 0.07 -13.83 -19.30
C VAL A 29 -0.03 -12.75 -20.38
N PRO A 30 0.95 -12.69 -21.31
CA PRO A 30 0.92 -11.75 -22.44
C PRO A 30 -0.38 -11.89 -23.25
N ALA A 31 -0.99 -10.74 -23.59
CA ALA A 31 -2.16 -10.64 -24.45
C ALA A 31 -1.97 -9.51 -25.46
N GLN A 32 -2.75 -9.49 -26.55
CA GLN A 32 -2.60 -8.51 -27.65
C GLN A 32 -2.65 -7.03 -27.20
N ARG A 33 -3.23 -6.73 -26.04
CA ARG A 33 -3.35 -5.39 -25.48
C ARG A 33 -2.29 -5.06 -24.41
N LYS A 34 -1.39 -6.02 -24.10
CA LYS A 34 -0.39 -5.87 -23.02
C LYS A 34 0.99 -5.56 -23.58
N VAL A 35 1.74 -4.73 -22.85
CA VAL A 35 3.06 -4.24 -23.27
C VAL A 35 4.14 -5.32 -23.13
N HIS A 36 4.01 -6.22 -22.14
CA HIS A 36 4.99 -7.27 -21.86
C HIS A 36 4.82 -8.50 -22.77
N ARG A 37 5.97 -9.08 -23.14
CA ARG A 37 6.04 -10.25 -24.04
C ARG A 37 6.32 -11.56 -23.30
N THR A 38 6.62 -11.49 -22.01
CA THR A 38 6.88 -12.64 -21.12
C THR A 38 5.91 -12.63 -19.95
N PRO A 39 5.56 -13.80 -19.37
CA PRO A 39 4.74 -13.86 -18.15
C PRO A 39 5.37 -13.05 -17.01
N MET A 40 4.59 -12.15 -16.39
CA MET A 40 5.03 -11.27 -15.33
C MET A 40 4.48 -11.73 -13.97
N PRO A 41 5.34 -11.90 -12.94
CA PRO A 41 4.88 -12.31 -11.61
C PRO A 41 4.11 -11.17 -10.92
N LEU A 42 2.91 -11.45 -10.39
CA LEU A 42 2.02 -10.46 -9.80
C LEU A 42 2.23 -10.26 -8.27
N LEU A 43 3.16 -10.99 -7.64
CA LEU A 43 3.40 -10.90 -6.19
C LEU A 43 4.40 -9.80 -5.77
N GLY A 44 4.81 -8.90 -6.68
CA GLY A 44 5.71 -7.78 -6.34
C GLY A 44 5.12 -6.85 -5.28
N GLY A 45 3.86 -6.46 -5.44
CA GLY A 45 3.13 -5.65 -4.47
C GLY A 45 3.02 -6.30 -3.08
N ALA A 46 2.90 -7.63 -3.02
CA ALA A 46 2.90 -8.38 -1.76
C ALA A 46 4.26 -8.29 -1.04
N ALA A 47 5.38 -8.29 -1.77
CA ALA A 47 6.71 -8.11 -1.19
C ALA A 47 6.90 -6.69 -0.62
N ILE A 48 6.46 -5.65 -1.35
CA ILE A 48 6.46 -4.26 -0.87
C ILE A 48 5.60 -4.13 0.39
N PHE A 49 4.40 -4.68 0.38
CA PHE A 49 3.49 -4.67 1.52
C PHE A 49 4.11 -5.37 2.74
N LEU A 50 4.72 -6.54 2.56
CA LEU A 50 5.41 -7.27 3.62
C LEU A 50 6.56 -6.45 4.21
N GLY A 51 7.38 -5.83 3.35
CA GLY A 51 8.49 -4.98 3.79
C GLY A 51 8.03 -3.82 4.64
N ALA A 52 6.99 -3.10 4.20
CA ALA A 52 6.43 -1.97 4.92
C ALA A 52 5.82 -2.40 6.28
N ILE A 53 4.99 -3.46 6.30
CA ILE A 53 4.35 -3.93 7.53
C ILE A 53 5.38 -4.43 8.54
N VAL A 54 6.33 -5.25 8.14
CA VAL A 54 7.37 -5.78 9.04
C VAL A 54 8.16 -4.64 9.68
N ALA A 55 8.53 -3.62 8.90
CA ALA A 55 9.25 -2.46 9.42
C ALA A 55 8.43 -1.70 10.46
N VAL A 56 7.14 -1.48 10.22
CA VAL A 56 6.25 -0.80 11.17
C VAL A 56 6.06 -1.64 12.43
N LEU A 57 5.79 -2.94 12.31
CA LEU A 57 5.60 -3.83 13.45
C LEU A 57 6.85 -3.94 14.34
N ILE A 58 8.05 -3.95 13.75
CA ILE A 58 9.31 -3.99 14.53
C ILE A 58 9.50 -2.71 15.34
N ILE A 59 9.17 -1.55 14.80
CA ILE A 59 9.35 -0.27 15.48
C ILE A 59 8.31 -0.07 16.58
N TYR A 60 7.07 -0.46 16.32
CA TYR A 60 5.95 -0.28 17.26
C TYR A 60 5.65 -1.52 18.13
N ARG A 61 6.56 -2.53 18.13
CA ARG A 61 6.42 -3.68 19.02
C ARG A 61 6.55 -3.24 20.47
N GLY A 62 5.54 -3.49 21.26
CA GLY A 62 5.52 -3.17 22.69
C GLY A 62 4.30 -2.40 23.11
N ASP A 63 4.02 -1.27 22.47
CA ASP A 63 2.80 -0.49 22.71
C ASP A 63 2.39 0.26 21.43
N PRO A 64 1.75 -0.43 20.48
CA PRO A 64 1.33 0.21 19.25
C PRO A 64 0.17 1.16 19.51
N GLU A 65 0.34 2.43 19.12
CA GLU A 65 -0.76 3.40 19.14
C GLU A 65 -1.98 2.87 18.38
N PRO A 66 -3.22 3.12 18.83
CA PRO A 66 -4.43 2.71 18.13
C PRO A 66 -4.45 3.14 16.66
N THR A 67 -3.88 4.31 16.35
CA THR A 67 -3.73 4.83 14.98
C THR A 67 -2.89 3.90 14.10
N VAL A 68 -1.79 3.36 14.63
CA VAL A 68 -0.94 2.40 13.90
C VAL A 68 -1.72 1.13 13.59
N ILE A 69 -2.45 0.61 14.59
CA ILE A 69 -3.27 -0.59 14.42
C ILE A 69 -4.33 -0.36 13.34
N GLY A 70 -5.04 0.77 13.39
CA GLY A 70 -6.05 1.14 12.40
C GLY A 70 -5.49 1.21 10.99
N VAL A 71 -4.33 1.86 10.82
CA VAL A 71 -3.64 1.94 9.51
C VAL A 71 -3.24 0.56 9.01
N LEU A 72 -2.61 -0.27 9.85
CA LEU A 72 -2.18 -1.61 9.46
C LEU A 72 -3.36 -2.50 9.07
N LEU A 73 -4.46 -2.48 9.83
CA LEU A 73 -5.67 -3.26 9.53
C LEU A 73 -6.31 -2.78 8.21
N ALA A 74 -6.52 -1.47 8.05
CA ALA A 74 -7.12 -0.93 6.84
C ALA A 74 -6.27 -1.23 5.60
N THR A 75 -4.95 -1.02 5.69
CA THR A 75 -4.02 -1.31 4.60
C THR A 75 -4.00 -2.80 4.26
N THR A 76 -4.08 -3.68 5.28
CA THR A 76 -4.14 -5.13 5.07
C THR A 76 -5.40 -5.52 4.30
N VAL A 77 -6.57 -4.99 4.67
CA VAL A 77 -7.83 -5.28 3.96
C VAL A 77 -7.79 -4.82 2.51
N VAL A 78 -7.28 -3.60 2.26
CA VAL A 78 -7.15 -3.07 0.90
C VAL A 78 -6.13 -3.88 0.09
N ALA A 79 -4.98 -4.23 0.67
CA ALA A 79 -3.96 -5.04 0.02
C ALA A 79 -4.46 -6.45 -0.32
N LEU A 80 -5.18 -7.10 0.59
CA LEU A 80 -5.80 -8.41 0.33
C LEU A 80 -6.85 -8.32 -0.78
N THR A 81 -7.64 -7.24 -0.81
CA THR A 81 -8.61 -7.02 -1.90
C THR A 81 -7.89 -6.89 -3.24
N GLY A 82 -6.78 -6.12 -3.30
CA GLY A 82 -5.95 -6.01 -4.49
C GLY A 82 -5.33 -7.35 -4.91
N LEU A 83 -4.78 -8.10 -3.96
CA LEU A 83 -4.20 -9.41 -4.23
C LEU A 83 -5.21 -10.43 -4.77
N ILE A 84 -6.45 -10.40 -4.28
CA ILE A 84 -7.53 -11.23 -4.80
C ILE A 84 -7.91 -10.78 -6.21
N ASP A 85 -7.96 -9.47 -6.47
CA ASP A 85 -8.25 -8.89 -7.79
C ASP A 85 -7.18 -9.30 -8.83
N ASP A 86 -5.91 -9.29 -8.45
CA ASP A 86 -4.79 -9.73 -9.30
C ASP A 86 -4.87 -11.24 -9.62
N TYR A 87 -5.32 -12.06 -8.67
CA TYR A 87 -5.49 -13.50 -8.89
C TYR A 87 -6.75 -13.85 -9.68
N ARG A 88 -7.86 -13.18 -9.37
CA ARG A 88 -9.15 -13.33 -10.04
C ARG A 88 -9.80 -11.97 -10.18
N PRO A 89 -9.93 -11.45 -11.41
CA PRO A 89 -10.53 -10.14 -11.63
C PRO A 89 -11.86 -9.99 -10.90
N LEU A 90 -11.91 -9.06 -9.96
CA LEU A 90 -13.10 -8.78 -9.19
C LEU A 90 -14.02 -7.82 -9.96
N PRO A 91 -15.34 -7.95 -9.82
CA PRO A 91 -16.23 -6.92 -10.31
C PRO A 91 -15.99 -5.60 -9.54
N ALA A 92 -16.16 -4.46 -10.20
CA ALA A 92 -15.83 -3.15 -9.64
C ALA A 92 -16.47 -2.89 -8.26
N TRP A 93 -17.70 -3.34 -8.05
CA TRP A 93 -18.39 -3.20 -6.77
C TRP A 93 -17.74 -3.97 -5.62
N ALA A 94 -17.15 -5.16 -5.89
CA ALA A 94 -16.46 -5.94 -4.87
C ALA A 94 -15.12 -5.28 -4.48
N LYS A 95 -14.38 -4.76 -5.47
CA LYS A 95 -13.15 -3.99 -5.27
C LYS A 95 -13.41 -2.72 -4.45
N LEU A 96 -14.43 -1.96 -4.83
CA LEU A 96 -14.86 -0.78 -4.07
C LEU A 96 -15.36 -1.16 -2.66
N GLY A 97 -16.01 -2.31 -2.49
CA GLY A 97 -16.44 -2.82 -1.19
C GLY A 97 -15.28 -3.09 -0.24
N GLY A 98 -14.19 -3.70 -0.72
CA GLY A 98 -12.96 -3.91 0.06
C GLY A 98 -12.28 -2.59 0.45
N GLN A 99 -12.22 -1.63 -0.45
CA GLN A 99 -11.70 -0.30 -0.17
C GLN A 99 -12.59 0.47 0.82
N PHE A 100 -13.92 0.35 0.70
CA PHE A 100 -14.86 0.94 1.65
C PHE A 100 -14.74 0.32 3.05
N LEU A 101 -14.51 -0.99 3.15
CA LEU A 101 -14.22 -1.64 4.43
C LEU A 101 -12.93 -1.08 5.06
N GLY A 102 -11.88 -0.88 4.27
CA GLY A 102 -10.68 -0.19 4.72
C GLY A 102 -10.97 1.22 5.25
N PHE A 103 -11.81 2.00 4.57
CA PHE A 103 -12.27 3.30 5.04
C PHE A 103 -13.00 3.20 6.40
N LEU A 104 -13.93 2.24 6.56
CA LEU A 104 -14.66 2.07 7.82
C LEU A 104 -13.71 1.75 8.99
N ILE A 105 -12.68 0.94 8.74
CA ILE A 105 -11.64 0.66 9.73
C ILE A 105 -10.90 1.94 10.12
N LEU A 106 -10.44 2.75 9.16
CA LEU A 106 -9.78 4.02 9.46
C LEU A 106 -10.66 4.93 10.33
N VAL A 107 -11.93 5.07 9.97
CA VAL A 107 -12.90 5.89 10.71
C VAL A 107 -13.12 5.35 12.13
N ALA A 108 -13.21 4.03 12.30
CA ALA A 108 -13.37 3.39 13.62
C ALA A 108 -12.19 3.67 14.56
N PHE A 109 -11.00 3.88 14.00
CA PHE A 109 -9.79 4.28 14.74
C PHE A 109 -9.58 5.81 14.78
N GLY A 110 -10.58 6.61 14.39
CA GLY A 110 -10.54 8.07 14.43
C GLY A 110 -9.64 8.72 13.38
N ILE A 111 -9.23 7.96 12.35
CA ILE A 111 -8.35 8.41 11.28
C ILE A 111 -9.20 8.97 10.15
N ARG A 112 -9.11 10.27 9.93
CA ARG A 112 -9.81 10.97 8.85
C ARG A 112 -9.08 12.25 8.49
N VAL A 113 -9.35 12.79 7.32
CA VAL A 113 -8.99 14.17 6.96
C VAL A 113 -9.74 15.09 7.90
N ARG A 114 -9.07 16.12 8.43
CA ARG A 114 -9.67 17.14 9.30
C ARG A 114 -9.46 18.50 8.66
N LEU A 115 -10.56 19.07 8.22
CA LEU A 115 -10.61 20.41 7.65
C LEU A 115 -11.53 21.31 8.50
N PRO A 116 -11.47 22.62 8.34
CA PRO A 116 -12.42 23.53 9.01
C PRO A 116 -13.80 23.47 8.33
N LEU A 117 -14.35 22.26 8.19
CA LEU A 117 -15.61 21.94 7.52
C LEU A 117 -16.49 21.08 8.44
N PRO A 118 -17.80 20.96 8.16
CA PRO A 118 -18.66 20.03 8.90
C PRO A 118 -18.15 18.60 8.84
N GLU A 119 -18.24 17.88 9.93
CA GLU A 119 -17.70 16.52 10.10
C GLU A 119 -18.11 15.51 9.00
N PRO A 120 -19.35 15.50 8.49
CA PRO A 120 -19.72 14.61 7.37
C PRO A 120 -18.89 14.85 6.10
N VAL A 121 -18.45 16.10 5.88
CA VAL A 121 -17.60 16.45 4.72
C VAL A 121 -16.20 15.88 4.87
N ASP A 122 -15.65 15.87 6.09
CA ASP A 122 -14.36 15.23 6.39
C ASP A 122 -14.37 13.74 6.04
N TYR A 123 -15.44 13.03 6.42
CA TYR A 123 -15.61 11.62 6.06
C TYR A 123 -15.74 11.41 4.56
N ALA A 124 -16.52 12.25 3.87
CA ALA A 124 -16.68 12.17 2.42
C ALA A 124 -15.34 12.39 1.69
N ILE A 125 -14.57 13.40 2.11
CA ILE A 125 -13.24 13.68 1.56
C ILE A 125 -12.28 12.50 1.84
N THR A 126 -12.29 11.95 3.06
CA THR A 126 -11.46 10.80 3.42
C THR A 126 -11.76 9.60 2.52
N LEU A 127 -13.05 9.30 2.30
CA LEU A 127 -13.47 8.20 1.42
C LEU A 127 -13.04 8.45 -0.02
N LEU A 128 -13.34 9.63 -0.57
CA LEU A 128 -12.97 9.99 -1.95
C LEU A 128 -11.46 9.95 -2.16
N TRP A 129 -10.68 10.41 -1.18
CA TRP A 129 -9.22 10.37 -1.23
C TRP A 129 -8.71 8.93 -1.22
N LEU A 130 -9.19 8.10 -0.30
CA LEU A 130 -8.80 6.69 -0.23
C LEU A 130 -9.11 5.96 -1.54
N LEU A 131 -10.35 6.07 -2.03
CA LEU A 131 -10.77 5.43 -3.27
C LEU A 131 -10.00 5.99 -4.47
N GLY A 132 -9.87 7.30 -4.55
CA GLY A 132 -9.19 8.00 -5.65
C GLY A 132 -7.73 7.59 -5.77
N ILE A 133 -6.97 7.70 -4.68
CA ILE A 133 -5.54 7.36 -4.70
C ILE A 133 -5.31 5.87 -4.91
N THR A 134 -6.07 4.99 -4.24
CA THR A 134 -5.92 3.55 -4.41
C THR A 134 -6.15 3.12 -5.86
N ASN A 135 -7.19 3.63 -6.50
CA ASN A 135 -7.48 3.28 -7.89
C ASN A 135 -6.52 3.99 -8.86
N ALA A 136 -6.09 5.22 -8.60
CA ALA A 136 -5.09 5.91 -9.42
C ALA A 136 -3.76 5.16 -9.44
N VAL A 137 -3.25 4.72 -8.28
CA VAL A 137 -2.02 3.93 -8.19
C VAL A 137 -2.18 2.58 -8.91
N ASN A 138 -3.33 1.92 -8.78
CA ASN A 138 -3.62 0.69 -9.52
C ASN A 138 -3.62 0.90 -11.03
N PHE A 139 -4.10 2.05 -11.55
CA PHE A 139 -4.01 2.40 -12.96
C PHE A 139 -2.57 2.67 -13.43
N LEU A 140 -1.72 3.19 -12.54
CA LEU A 140 -0.31 3.45 -12.87
C LEU A 140 0.53 2.17 -12.93
N ASP A 141 0.02 1.06 -12.39
CA ASP A 141 0.72 -0.23 -12.37
C ASP A 141 0.64 -1.00 -13.69
N ASN A 142 0.79 -0.25 -14.81
CA ASN A 142 0.78 -0.79 -16.17
C ASN A 142 2.19 -0.97 -16.75
N MET A 143 3.23 -0.47 -16.07
CA MET A 143 4.62 -0.48 -16.52
C MET A 143 5.54 -0.87 -15.38
N ASP A 144 6.57 -1.66 -15.68
CA ASP A 144 7.56 -2.11 -14.71
C ASP A 144 8.17 -0.96 -13.92
N GLY A 145 8.03 -1.02 -12.59
CA GLY A 145 8.59 -0.05 -11.67
C GLY A 145 7.91 1.34 -11.64
N LEU A 146 6.92 1.62 -12.50
CA LEU A 146 6.29 2.94 -12.54
C LEU A 146 5.53 3.24 -11.26
N SER A 147 4.68 2.32 -10.80
CA SER A 147 3.89 2.46 -9.57
C SER A 147 4.80 2.58 -8.34
N ALA A 148 5.79 1.70 -8.21
CA ALA A 148 6.77 1.75 -7.12
C ALA A 148 7.61 3.04 -7.16
N GLY A 149 8.05 3.48 -8.35
CA GLY A 149 8.83 4.71 -8.53
C GLY A 149 8.04 5.97 -8.15
N ILE A 150 6.80 6.10 -8.61
CA ILE A 150 5.92 7.24 -8.25
C ILE A 150 5.64 7.21 -6.75
N SER A 151 5.36 6.03 -6.18
CA SER A 151 5.15 5.86 -4.73
C SER A 151 6.39 6.24 -3.93
N ALA A 152 7.59 5.88 -4.38
CA ALA A 152 8.85 6.26 -3.74
C ALA A 152 9.07 7.77 -3.76
N VAL A 153 8.86 8.43 -4.89
CA VAL A 153 8.96 9.89 -4.98
C VAL A 153 7.93 10.57 -4.07
N THR A 154 6.67 10.16 -4.13
CA THR A 154 5.60 10.73 -3.32
C THR A 154 5.87 10.56 -1.82
N THR A 155 6.26 9.35 -1.40
CA THR A 155 6.55 9.07 0.02
C THR A 155 7.82 9.76 0.51
N SER A 156 8.79 10.06 -0.35
CA SER A 156 9.95 10.87 0.02
C SER A 156 9.56 12.30 0.37
N PHE A 157 8.65 12.92 -0.38
CA PHE A 157 8.11 14.24 -0.04
C PHE A 157 7.25 14.21 1.23
N ILE A 158 6.39 13.19 1.40
CA ILE A 158 5.61 13.01 2.63
C ILE A 158 6.54 12.86 3.84
N LEU A 159 7.61 12.07 3.72
CA LEU A 159 8.60 11.89 4.77
C LEU A 159 9.25 13.24 5.15
N LEU A 160 9.68 14.01 4.17
CA LEU A 160 10.29 15.33 4.40
C LEU A 160 9.30 16.26 5.11
N LEU A 161 8.07 16.37 4.63
CA LEU A 161 7.03 17.21 5.26
C LEU A 161 6.68 16.73 6.67
N ALA A 162 6.59 15.43 6.90
CA ALA A 162 6.30 14.87 8.21
C ALA A 162 7.43 15.18 9.22
N LEU A 163 8.69 15.09 8.81
CA LEU A 163 9.84 15.41 9.65
C LEU A 163 9.88 16.91 9.99
N THR A 164 9.65 17.79 9.02
CA THR A 164 9.63 19.23 9.25
C THR A 164 8.49 19.69 10.16
N ASN A 165 7.37 18.94 10.20
CA ASN A 165 6.23 19.20 11.06
C ASN A 165 6.20 18.36 12.36
N ASN A 166 7.28 17.67 12.69
CA ASN A 166 7.40 16.79 13.88
C ASN A 166 6.33 15.69 13.96
N GLN A 167 5.82 15.22 12.82
CA GLN A 167 4.83 14.14 12.70
C GLN A 167 5.53 12.78 12.63
N PHE A 168 6.10 12.32 13.73
CA PHE A 168 6.96 11.13 13.77
C PHE A 168 6.27 9.86 13.31
N LEU A 169 4.97 9.67 13.59
CA LEU A 169 4.19 8.53 13.11
C LEU A 169 4.11 8.51 11.58
N VAL A 170 3.71 9.65 10.98
CA VAL A 170 3.61 9.79 9.52
C VAL A 170 4.98 9.61 8.87
N ALA A 171 6.03 10.17 9.49
CA ALA A 171 7.40 10.00 9.01
C ALA A 171 7.85 8.52 9.04
N ALA A 172 7.49 7.77 10.08
CA ALA A 172 7.80 6.36 10.17
C ALA A 172 7.08 5.53 9.09
N LEU A 173 5.78 5.78 8.88
CA LEU A 173 4.99 5.11 7.84
C LEU A 173 5.51 5.45 6.44
N ALA A 174 5.82 6.72 6.17
CA ALA A 174 6.39 7.16 4.90
C ALA A 174 7.79 6.54 4.67
N ALA A 175 8.65 6.49 5.69
CA ALA A 175 9.95 5.85 5.59
C ALA A 175 9.86 4.34 5.35
N ALA A 176 8.88 3.65 5.97
CA ALA A 176 8.62 2.24 5.72
C ALA A 176 8.23 2.00 4.26
N LEU A 177 7.26 2.76 3.75
CA LEU A 177 6.78 2.62 2.38
C LEU A 177 7.87 2.99 1.37
N LEU A 178 8.61 4.08 1.60
CA LEU A 178 9.74 4.48 0.75
C LEU A 178 10.81 3.38 0.68
N GLY A 179 11.20 2.82 1.84
CA GLY A 179 12.16 1.72 1.87
C GLY A 179 11.67 0.48 1.13
N ALA A 180 10.40 0.13 1.31
CA ALA A 180 9.77 -1.01 0.62
C ALA A 180 9.68 -0.82 -0.90
N CYS A 181 9.38 0.41 -1.37
CA CYS A 181 9.31 0.71 -2.81
C CYS A 181 10.69 0.71 -3.51
N LEU A 182 11.77 0.95 -2.76
CA LEU A 182 13.14 0.95 -3.29
C LEU A 182 13.84 -0.43 -3.16
N GLY A 183 13.25 -1.36 -2.46
CA GLY A 183 13.71 -2.76 -2.32
C GLY A 183 13.20 -3.64 -3.43
#